data_021303231e0b1e0da991a8d46d7ab141
#
_entry.id   021303231e0b1e0da991a8d46d7ab141
#
_cell.length_a   1.000
_cell.length_b   1.000
_cell.length_c   1.000
_cell.angle_alpha   90.00
_cell.angle_beta   90.00
_cell.angle_gamma   90.00
#
_symmetry.space_group_name_H-M   'P 1'
#
loop_
_entity.id
_entity.type
_entity.pdbx_description
1 polymer ?
#
loop_
_entity_poly.entity_id
_entity_poly.type
_entity_poly.pdbx_seq_one_letter_code
_entity_poly.pdbx_strand_id
1 'polypeptide(L)'
;MIRALVERLPVMITPRWVTVLAQPIAIRDVLQYLRAGLDAPASGSLIYEIGGPDRVSYGELMREYARQRGLHRLMISVPALTPRLSSLWLGLVTPLYARIGRKLIDSIRHPTLVQDDSALRVFGIRPVGVHDAIADALRNEDRECAETRWSDALSSAGPTLRWGGVRFGNRLIDSRSVHVAAPPSAAFSPIQRIGGTTGWYYGNWVWKLRGWIDLLAGGVGMRRGRRDSEQLHAGDTLDCWRVEAFEPGRTLRLAAEMKLPGRAWLEFEVTSDAGGSLIRQTAIFDPVGLGGLMYWYLVYPFHQLGFAGMLRGIAHATEHPLRRKCRSGIRY
;
A
#
# COMPACT_ATOMS: atom_id res chain seq x y z
N MET A 1 5.43 -10.18 -1.09
CA MET A 1 5.13 -11.54 -0.57
C MET A 1 6.25 -12.07 0.30
N ILE A 2 7.45 -12.37 -0.24
CA ILE A 2 8.62 -12.91 0.50
C ILE A 2 8.92 -12.10 1.76
N ARG A 3 9.08 -10.77 1.65
CA ARG A 3 9.29 -9.88 2.77
C ARG A 3 8.28 -10.09 3.91
N ALA A 4 6.99 -10.02 3.59
CA ALA A 4 5.93 -10.12 4.60
C ALA A 4 5.92 -11.48 5.31
N LEU A 5 6.29 -12.56 4.63
CA LEU A 5 6.45 -13.88 5.22
C LEU A 5 7.65 -13.92 6.17
N VAL A 6 8.81 -13.45 5.70
CA VAL A 6 10.05 -13.52 6.46
C VAL A 6 10.03 -12.60 7.69
N GLU A 7 9.47 -11.39 7.58
CA GLU A 7 9.42 -10.45 8.70
C GLU A 7 8.43 -10.86 9.80
N ARG A 8 7.30 -11.47 9.43
CA ARG A 8 6.22 -11.77 10.37
C ARG A 8 6.30 -13.13 11.02
N LEU A 9 6.91 -14.10 10.34
CA LEU A 9 6.90 -15.48 10.80
C LEU A 9 8.29 -15.92 11.27
N PRO A 10 8.48 -16.16 12.57
CA PRO A 10 9.72 -16.77 13.07
C PRO A 10 9.88 -18.22 12.61
N VAL A 11 8.77 -18.93 12.41
CA VAL A 11 8.70 -20.28 11.85
C VAL A 11 7.84 -20.23 10.59
N MET A 12 8.42 -20.62 9.47
CA MET A 12 7.75 -20.62 8.16
C MET A 12 7.48 -22.06 7.72
N ILE A 13 6.20 -22.37 7.51
CA ILE A 13 5.79 -23.62 6.86
C ILE A 13 5.94 -23.43 5.36
N THR A 14 6.84 -24.18 4.73
CA THR A 14 7.19 -24.02 3.32
C THR A 14 6.64 -25.17 2.48
N PRO A 15 5.68 -24.89 1.56
CA PRO A 15 5.19 -25.88 0.62
C PRO A 15 6.23 -26.21 -0.46
N ARG A 16 5.98 -27.26 -1.25
CA ARG A 16 6.88 -27.74 -2.33
C ARG A 16 7.29 -26.66 -3.33
N TRP A 17 6.46 -25.67 -3.62
CA TRP A 17 6.79 -24.60 -4.57
C TRP A 17 7.98 -23.74 -4.14
N VAL A 18 8.35 -23.78 -2.88
CA VAL A 18 9.51 -23.02 -2.38
C VAL A 18 10.83 -23.50 -2.96
N THR A 19 10.88 -24.75 -3.45
CA THR A 19 12.08 -25.32 -4.10
C THR A 19 12.14 -25.06 -5.61
N VAL A 20 11.09 -24.47 -6.19
CA VAL A 20 11.05 -24.15 -7.63
C VAL A 20 12.06 -23.05 -7.94
N LEU A 21 12.81 -23.24 -9.01
CA LEU A 21 13.83 -22.32 -9.49
C LEU A 21 13.20 -21.13 -10.22
N ALA A 22 13.72 -19.97 -9.95
CA ALA A 22 13.42 -18.73 -10.64
C ALA A 22 14.72 -17.99 -10.96
N GLN A 23 14.65 -17.11 -11.94
CA GLN A 23 15.75 -16.22 -12.31
C GLN A 23 15.30 -14.77 -12.10
N PRO A 24 15.30 -14.29 -10.83
CA PRO A 24 14.79 -12.98 -10.50
C PRO A 24 15.68 -11.88 -11.08
N ILE A 25 15.06 -10.76 -11.43
CA ILE A 25 15.74 -9.58 -11.97
C ILE A 25 15.41 -8.36 -11.11
N ALA A 26 16.38 -7.48 -10.89
CA ALA A 26 16.17 -6.22 -10.15
C ALA A 26 15.31 -5.26 -10.98
N ILE A 27 14.45 -4.50 -10.31
CA ILE A 27 13.55 -3.54 -10.97
C ILE A 27 14.35 -2.49 -11.78
N ARG A 28 15.50 -2.05 -11.29
CA ARG A 28 16.36 -1.11 -12.01
C ARG A 28 16.84 -1.65 -13.34
N ASP A 29 17.14 -2.96 -13.40
CA ASP A 29 17.62 -3.61 -14.62
C ASP A 29 16.46 -3.81 -15.61
N VAL A 30 15.26 -4.13 -15.12
CA VAL A 30 14.04 -4.13 -15.95
C VAL A 30 13.81 -2.77 -16.58
N LEU A 31 13.95 -1.69 -15.82
CA LEU A 31 13.79 -0.33 -16.33
C LEU A 31 14.88 0.03 -17.37
N GLN A 32 16.09 -0.46 -17.19
CA GLN A 32 17.16 -0.29 -18.21
C GLN A 32 16.80 -1.01 -19.50
N TYR A 33 16.29 -2.26 -19.43
CA TYR A 33 15.84 -3.00 -20.62
C TYR A 33 14.67 -2.28 -21.31
N LEU A 34 13.69 -1.80 -20.56
CA LEU A 34 12.55 -1.06 -21.11
C LEU A 34 13.02 0.23 -21.81
N ARG A 35 13.96 0.97 -21.20
CA ARG A 35 14.54 2.17 -21.79
C ARG A 35 15.31 1.84 -23.08
N ALA A 36 16.20 0.84 -23.03
CA ALA A 36 16.96 0.44 -24.19
C ALA A 36 16.06 -0.11 -25.32
N GLY A 37 14.94 -0.70 -24.97
CA GLY A 37 13.94 -1.17 -25.95
C GLY A 37 13.27 -0.04 -26.74
N LEU A 38 13.23 1.20 -26.22
CA LEU A 38 12.72 2.36 -26.95
C LEU A 38 13.64 2.76 -28.11
N ASP A 39 14.93 2.53 -27.96
CA ASP A 39 15.96 2.87 -28.95
C ASP A 39 16.28 1.68 -29.87
N ALA A 40 15.69 0.52 -29.65
CA ALA A 40 15.94 -0.67 -30.45
C ALA A 40 15.35 -0.53 -31.87
N PRO A 41 16.10 -0.91 -32.93
CA PRO A 41 15.59 -0.83 -34.29
C PRO A 41 14.38 -1.76 -34.44
N ALA A 42 13.23 -1.21 -34.77
CA ALA A 42 11.98 -1.93 -34.95
C ALA A 42 11.91 -2.57 -36.34
N SER A 43 12.37 -3.81 -36.46
CA SER A 43 12.12 -4.65 -37.64
C SER A 43 11.18 -5.79 -37.29
N GLY A 44 9.88 -5.48 -37.08
CA GLY A 44 8.86 -6.46 -36.70
C GLY A 44 8.71 -6.64 -35.18
N SER A 45 7.95 -7.65 -34.76
CA SER A 45 7.77 -8.00 -33.35
C SER A 45 8.88 -8.95 -32.88
N LEU A 46 9.69 -8.49 -31.93
CA LEU A 46 10.75 -9.28 -31.32
C LEU A 46 10.40 -9.55 -29.85
N ILE A 47 10.70 -10.75 -29.39
CA ILE A 47 10.51 -11.16 -28.00
C ILE A 47 11.89 -11.43 -27.40
N TYR A 48 12.18 -10.78 -26.27
CA TYR A 48 13.41 -10.97 -25.54
C TYR A 48 13.10 -11.48 -24.13
N GLU A 49 13.78 -12.55 -23.71
CA GLU A 49 13.72 -13.05 -22.35
C GLU A 49 14.74 -12.32 -21.49
N ILE A 50 14.31 -11.78 -20.36
CA ILE A 50 15.16 -11.04 -19.42
C ILE A 50 15.14 -11.70 -18.04
N GLY A 51 16.30 -11.80 -17.39
CA GLY A 51 16.44 -12.34 -16.04
C GLY A 51 17.74 -11.85 -15.39
N GLY A 52 17.86 -12.04 -14.09
CA GLY A 52 19.12 -11.80 -13.38
C GLY A 52 20.16 -12.87 -13.67
N PRO A 53 21.41 -12.73 -13.17
CA PRO A 53 22.46 -13.73 -13.39
C PRO A 53 22.25 -15.01 -12.56
N ASP A 54 21.52 -14.93 -11.46
CA ASP A 54 21.39 -16.02 -10.49
C ASP A 54 20.11 -16.84 -10.73
N ARG A 55 20.25 -18.15 -10.70
CA ARG A 55 19.15 -19.12 -10.71
C ARG A 55 18.98 -19.65 -9.29
N VAL A 56 17.93 -19.22 -8.62
CA VAL A 56 17.70 -19.50 -7.20
C VAL A 56 16.27 -19.97 -6.94
N SER A 57 16.11 -20.77 -5.90
CA SER A 57 14.78 -21.15 -5.43
C SER A 57 14.13 -20.02 -4.61
N TYR A 58 12.81 -20.03 -4.48
CA TYR A 58 12.12 -19.10 -3.60
C TYR A 58 12.56 -19.23 -2.13
N GLY A 59 12.97 -20.43 -1.72
CA GLY A 59 13.53 -20.66 -0.38
C GLY A 59 14.87 -19.97 -0.18
N GLU A 60 15.72 -19.96 -1.20
CA GLU A 60 17.00 -19.24 -1.17
C GLU A 60 16.78 -17.73 -1.12
N LEU A 61 15.82 -17.20 -1.89
CA LEU A 61 15.43 -15.79 -1.81
C LEU A 61 14.95 -15.40 -0.41
N MET A 62 14.14 -16.25 0.25
CA MET A 62 13.68 -16.02 1.62
C MET A 62 14.84 -16.04 2.62
N ARG A 63 15.78 -16.96 2.48
CA ARG A 63 16.97 -17.05 3.36
C ARG A 63 17.88 -15.85 3.16
N GLU A 64 18.12 -15.45 1.91
CA GLU A 64 18.95 -14.28 1.59
C GLU A 64 18.33 -13.00 2.16
N TYR A 65 17.02 -12.80 2.00
CA TYR A 65 16.32 -11.68 2.60
C TYR A 65 16.43 -11.70 4.14
N ALA A 66 16.21 -12.86 4.77
CA ALA A 66 16.33 -13.00 6.22
C ALA A 66 17.76 -12.66 6.71
N ARG A 67 18.78 -13.14 5.98
CA ARG A 67 20.19 -12.88 6.28
C ARG A 67 20.51 -11.38 6.28
N GLN A 68 20.08 -10.66 5.25
CA GLN A 68 20.34 -9.22 5.12
C GLN A 68 19.59 -8.39 6.18
N ARG A 69 18.45 -8.87 6.65
CA ARG A 69 17.69 -8.27 7.77
C ARG A 69 18.18 -8.70 9.15
N GLY A 70 19.18 -9.59 9.26
CA GLY A 70 19.63 -10.15 10.53
C GLY A 70 18.60 -11.02 11.24
N LEU A 71 17.68 -11.64 10.47
CA LEU A 71 16.57 -12.43 11.01
C LEU A 71 16.87 -13.92 10.92
N HIS A 72 16.82 -14.62 12.07
CA HIS A 72 16.90 -16.08 12.11
C HIS A 72 15.51 -16.67 11.90
N ARG A 73 15.33 -17.48 10.84
CA ARG A 73 14.05 -18.07 10.46
C ARG A 73 14.17 -19.58 10.30
N LEU A 74 13.26 -20.30 10.97
CA LEU A 74 13.14 -21.75 10.80
C LEU A 74 12.18 -22.04 9.64
N MET A 75 12.66 -22.77 8.62
CA MET A 75 11.84 -23.21 7.50
C MET A 75 11.53 -24.69 7.65
N ILE A 76 10.25 -25.04 7.77
CA ILE A 76 9.77 -26.42 7.86
C ILE A 76 9.08 -26.77 6.56
N SER A 77 9.66 -27.69 5.79
CA SER A 77 9.06 -28.15 4.54
C SER A 77 7.93 -29.14 4.81
N VAL A 78 6.74 -28.85 4.25
CA VAL A 78 5.55 -29.70 4.38
C VAL A 78 5.08 -30.14 3.00
N PRO A 79 4.99 -31.47 2.75
CA PRO A 79 4.67 -31.99 1.43
C PRO A 79 3.20 -31.82 1.00
N ALA A 80 2.29 -31.50 1.92
CA ALA A 80 0.83 -31.67 1.75
C ALA A 80 -0.01 -30.38 1.79
N LEU A 81 0.56 -29.17 1.66
CA LEU A 81 -0.24 -27.96 1.59
C LEU A 81 -0.88 -27.78 0.20
N THR A 82 -2.22 -27.93 0.14
CA THR A 82 -2.95 -27.63 -1.10
C THR A 82 -2.83 -26.14 -1.46
N PRO A 83 -2.90 -25.78 -2.74
CA PRO A 83 -2.83 -24.37 -3.17
C PRO A 83 -3.91 -23.49 -2.51
N ARG A 84 -5.07 -24.06 -2.21
CA ARG A 84 -6.17 -23.35 -1.52
C ARG A 84 -5.80 -22.99 -0.08
N LEU A 85 -5.27 -23.94 0.69
CA LEU A 85 -4.81 -23.70 2.07
C LEU A 85 -3.63 -22.73 2.09
N SER A 86 -2.67 -22.87 1.18
CA SER A 86 -1.52 -21.97 1.05
C SER A 86 -1.97 -20.54 0.72
N SER A 87 -2.98 -20.35 -0.14
CA SER A 87 -3.47 -19.02 -0.54
C SER A 87 -4.26 -18.33 0.57
N LEU A 88 -5.06 -19.06 1.33
CA LEU A 88 -5.80 -18.54 2.50
C LEU A 88 -4.82 -18.10 3.59
N TRP A 89 -3.83 -18.94 3.90
CA TRP A 89 -2.80 -18.64 4.86
C TRP A 89 -1.94 -17.42 4.43
N LEU A 90 -1.57 -17.35 3.15
CA LEU A 90 -0.87 -16.21 2.59
C LEU A 90 -1.70 -14.92 2.72
N GLY A 91 -3.00 -14.97 2.45
CA GLY A 91 -3.92 -13.84 2.62
C GLY A 91 -4.04 -13.37 4.07
N LEU A 92 -3.86 -14.28 5.05
CA LEU A 92 -3.89 -13.94 6.47
C LEU A 92 -2.58 -13.25 6.93
N VAL A 93 -1.44 -13.74 6.43
CA VAL A 93 -0.11 -13.30 6.88
C VAL A 93 0.44 -12.14 6.07
N THR A 94 0.05 -12.03 4.80
CA THR A 94 0.55 -10.99 3.88
C THR A 94 -0.53 -9.98 3.52
N PRO A 95 -0.19 -8.74 3.13
CA PRO A 95 -1.16 -7.76 2.65
C PRO A 95 -1.70 -8.06 1.24
N LEU A 96 -1.41 -9.24 0.70
CA LEU A 96 -1.88 -9.67 -0.61
C LEU A 96 -3.30 -10.22 -0.53
N TYR A 97 -4.14 -9.83 -1.50
CA TYR A 97 -5.47 -10.42 -1.65
C TYR A 97 -5.35 -11.92 -1.94
N ALA A 98 -6.16 -12.74 -1.30
CA ALA A 98 -6.16 -14.19 -1.49
C ALA A 98 -6.28 -14.62 -2.97
N ARG A 99 -7.00 -13.84 -3.82
CA ARG A 99 -7.11 -14.07 -5.27
C ARG A 99 -5.77 -13.89 -6.00
N ILE A 100 -5.05 -12.82 -5.68
CA ILE A 100 -3.72 -12.54 -6.26
C ILE A 100 -2.72 -13.58 -5.74
N GLY A 101 -2.77 -13.86 -4.44
CA GLY A 101 -1.94 -14.90 -3.82
C GLY A 101 -2.11 -16.26 -4.47
N ARG A 102 -3.35 -16.65 -4.83
CA ARG A 102 -3.61 -17.93 -5.54
C ARG A 102 -2.96 -17.95 -6.92
N LYS A 103 -3.19 -16.91 -7.74
CA LYS A 103 -2.60 -16.82 -9.07
C LYS A 103 -1.07 -16.82 -9.03
N LEU A 104 -0.48 -16.13 -8.05
CA LEU A 104 0.97 -16.15 -7.83
C LEU A 104 1.47 -17.54 -7.46
N ILE A 105 0.81 -18.25 -6.54
CA ILE A 105 1.19 -19.60 -6.14
C ILE A 105 1.05 -20.57 -7.32
N ASP A 106 0.00 -20.43 -8.12
CA ASP A 106 -0.20 -21.27 -9.31
C ASP A 106 0.90 -21.01 -10.37
N SER A 107 1.35 -19.76 -10.55
CA SER A 107 2.44 -19.42 -11.47
C SER A 107 3.82 -19.86 -10.95
N ILE A 108 4.06 -19.79 -9.65
CA ILE A 108 5.32 -20.17 -8.99
C ILE A 108 5.61 -21.69 -9.12
N ARG A 109 4.64 -22.51 -9.45
CA ARG A 109 4.83 -23.96 -9.65
C ARG A 109 5.72 -24.32 -10.83
N HIS A 110 5.85 -23.42 -11.78
CA HIS A 110 6.66 -23.59 -12.96
C HIS A 110 7.97 -22.83 -12.82
N PRO A 111 9.11 -23.42 -13.17
CA PRO A 111 10.38 -22.71 -13.21
C PRO A 111 10.30 -21.51 -14.16
N THR A 112 10.80 -20.38 -13.72
CA THR A 112 10.88 -19.15 -14.52
C THR A 112 12.36 -18.86 -14.76
N LEU A 113 12.92 -19.52 -15.78
CA LEU A 113 14.33 -19.43 -16.17
C LEU A 113 14.42 -18.91 -17.60
N VAL A 114 15.38 -18.05 -17.84
CA VAL A 114 15.72 -17.55 -19.17
C VAL A 114 16.25 -18.73 -20.00
N GLN A 115 15.64 -18.94 -21.17
CA GLN A 115 16.03 -19.98 -22.16
C GLN A 115 16.88 -19.35 -23.26
N ASP A 116 16.61 -18.08 -23.61
CA ASP A 116 17.34 -17.33 -24.63
C ASP A 116 18.04 -16.12 -24.02
N ASP A 117 19.36 -16.07 -24.12
CA ASP A 117 20.21 -15.00 -23.62
C ASP A 117 20.43 -13.84 -24.63
N SER A 118 19.68 -13.81 -25.72
CA SER A 118 19.80 -12.81 -26.79
C SER A 118 19.67 -11.37 -26.25
N ALA A 119 18.83 -11.16 -25.21
CA ALA A 119 18.70 -9.87 -24.57
C ALA A 119 20.02 -9.30 -24.02
N LEU A 120 20.87 -10.15 -23.42
CA LEU A 120 22.17 -9.74 -22.91
C LEU A 120 23.09 -9.26 -24.04
N ARG A 121 23.06 -9.92 -25.19
CA ARG A 121 23.88 -9.58 -26.36
C ARG A 121 23.39 -8.33 -27.07
N VAL A 122 22.07 -8.23 -27.26
CA VAL A 122 21.46 -7.12 -28.02
C VAL A 122 21.53 -5.81 -27.25
N PHE A 123 21.20 -5.83 -25.97
CA PHE A 123 21.12 -4.61 -25.15
C PHE A 123 22.42 -4.30 -24.38
N GLY A 124 23.35 -5.27 -24.28
CA GLY A 124 24.61 -5.08 -23.54
C GLY A 124 24.44 -4.81 -22.03
N ILE A 125 23.24 -5.06 -21.49
CA ILE A 125 22.90 -4.84 -20.07
C ILE A 125 23.38 -6.04 -19.27
N ARG A 126 24.07 -5.79 -18.15
CA ARG A 126 24.49 -6.82 -17.19
C ARG A 126 23.67 -6.67 -15.90
N PRO A 127 22.62 -7.48 -15.71
CA PRO A 127 21.79 -7.42 -14.51
C PRO A 127 22.59 -7.76 -13.25
N VAL A 128 22.18 -7.18 -12.14
CA VAL A 128 22.82 -7.47 -10.83
C VAL A 128 22.33 -8.78 -10.23
N GLY A 129 23.17 -9.37 -9.37
CA GLY A 129 22.84 -10.59 -8.63
C GLY A 129 21.75 -10.38 -7.57
N VAL A 130 21.18 -11.49 -7.12
CA VAL A 130 20.11 -11.54 -6.11
C VAL A 130 20.51 -10.84 -4.81
N HIS A 131 21.75 -11.01 -4.38
CA HIS A 131 22.26 -10.37 -3.18
C HIS A 131 22.12 -8.83 -3.27
N ASP A 132 22.65 -8.24 -4.33
CA ASP A 132 22.65 -6.78 -4.53
C ASP A 132 21.26 -6.26 -4.82
N ALA A 133 20.45 -7.03 -5.58
CA ALA A 133 19.07 -6.69 -5.86
C ALA A 133 18.22 -6.58 -4.57
N ILE A 134 18.40 -7.50 -3.63
CA ILE A 134 17.72 -7.46 -2.32
C ILE A 134 18.26 -6.30 -1.48
N ALA A 135 19.59 -6.08 -1.45
CA ALA A 135 20.18 -4.95 -0.74
C ALA A 135 19.68 -3.60 -1.24
N ASP A 136 19.56 -3.44 -2.56
CA ASP A 136 19.00 -2.23 -3.17
C ASP A 136 17.53 -2.02 -2.81
N ALA A 137 16.73 -3.10 -2.85
CA ALA A 137 15.32 -3.06 -2.47
C ALA A 137 15.15 -2.67 -0.98
N LEU A 138 15.98 -3.20 -0.10
CA LEU A 138 15.97 -2.87 1.32
C LEU A 138 16.34 -1.42 1.56
N ARG A 139 17.40 -0.93 0.90
CA ARG A 139 17.80 0.47 0.99
C ARG A 139 16.71 1.43 0.51
N ASN A 140 15.99 1.09 -0.54
CA ASN A 140 14.89 1.91 -1.05
C ASN A 140 13.70 1.94 -0.08
N GLU A 141 13.40 0.80 0.58
CA GLU A 141 12.30 0.71 1.54
C GLU A 141 12.59 1.37 2.89
N ASP A 142 13.86 1.36 3.33
CA ASP A 142 14.29 1.96 4.59
C ASP A 142 14.45 3.50 4.48
N ARG A 143 14.32 4.06 3.28
CA ARG A 143 14.25 5.52 3.10
C ARG A 143 12.95 6.06 3.69
N GLU A 144 12.99 7.26 4.25
CA GLU A 144 11.80 7.98 4.74
C GLU A 144 10.75 8.16 3.64
N CYS A 145 11.21 8.31 2.38
CA CYS A 145 10.40 8.40 1.19
C CYS A 145 10.78 7.30 0.20
N ALA A 146 9.97 6.26 0.07
CA ALA A 146 10.15 5.24 -0.96
C ALA A 146 9.74 5.78 -2.33
N GLU A 147 10.62 5.62 -3.34
CA GLU A 147 10.33 6.09 -4.72
C GLU A 147 9.11 5.40 -5.32
N THR A 148 8.95 4.11 -5.04
CA THR A 148 7.81 3.30 -5.53
C THR A 148 7.35 2.29 -4.50
N ARG A 149 6.05 2.06 -4.43
CA ARG A 149 5.43 0.96 -3.65
C ARG A 149 4.43 0.23 -4.51
N TRP A 150 4.42 -1.11 -4.45
CA TRP A 150 3.43 -1.91 -5.17
C TRP A 150 1.98 -1.56 -4.76
N SER A 151 1.78 -1.14 -3.50
CA SER A 151 0.47 -0.75 -2.95
C SER A 151 -0.10 0.51 -3.62
N ASP A 152 0.75 1.35 -4.21
CA ASP A 152 0.35 2.58 -4.89
C ASP A 152 -0.08 2.31 -6.34
N ALA A 153 0.24 1.14 -6.89
CA ALA A 153 -0.25 0.73 -8.20
C ALA A 153 -1.78 0.59 -8.19
N LEU A 154 -2.46 1.14 -9.20
CA LEU A 154 -3.92 1.04 -9.34
C LEU A 154 -4.40 -0.42 -9.36
N SER A 155 -3.61 -1.33 -9.93
CA SER A 155 -3.88 -2.77 -9.93
C SER A 155 -3.91 -3.41 -8.54
N SER A 156 -3.26 -2.81 -7.54
CA SER A 156 -3.25 -3.31 -6.17
C SER A 156 -4.58 -3.13 -5.45
N ALA A 157 -5.43 -2.22 -5.94
CA ALA A 157 -6.77 -1.95 -5.41
C ALA A 157 -7.82 -3.01 -5.80
N GLY A 158 -7.46 -3.97 -6.66
CA GLY A 158 -8.41 -4.90 -7.27
C GLY A 158 -9.04 -4.32 -8.54
N PRO A 159 -10.12 -4.92 -9.08
CA PRO A 159 -10.76 -4.43 -10.28
C PRO A 159 -11.24 -2.99 -10.04
N THR A 160 -10.79 -2.07 -10.91
CA THR A 160 -11.30 -0.70 -10.92
C THR A 160 -12.81 -0.75 -11.09
N LEU A 161 -13.54 -0.28 -10.09
CA LEU A 161 -14.98 -0.15 -10.18
C LEU A 161 -15.25 0.91 -11.26
N ARG A 162 -15.53 0.46 -12.49
CA ARG A 162 -15.94 1.36 -13.55
C ARG A 162 -17.23 2.05 -13.13
N TRP A 163 -17.26 3.35 -13.18
CA TRP A 163 -18.47 4.15 -13.09
C TRP A 163 -19.37 3.83 -14.30
N GLY A 164 -20.17 2.80 -14.18
CA GLY A 164 -21.30 2.63 -15.10
C GLY A 164 -22.46 3.44 -14.54
N GLY A 165 -22.58 4.71 -14.89
CA GLY A 165 -23.74 5.60 -14.84
C GLY A 165 -24.89 5.39 -13.82
N VAL A 166 -24.75 4.50 -12.85
CA VAL A 166 -25.79 4.21 -11.86
C VAL A 166 -25.75 5.29 -10.79
N ARG A 167 -26.74 6.19 -10.80
CA ARG A 167 -27.01 7.07 -9.67
C ARG A 167 -27.43 6.22 -8.48
N PHE A 168 -26.60 6.17 -7.44
CA PHE A 168 -27.00 5.61 -6.16
C PHE A 168 -27.96 6.60 -5.50
N GLY A 169 -29.23 6.22 -5.40
CA GLY A 169 -30.33 7.14 -5.06
C GLY A 169 -30.31 7.72 -3.65
N ASN A 170 -29.52 7.19 -2.70
CA ASN A 170 -29.51 7.61 -1.31
C ASN A 170 -28.09 7.75 -0.77
N ARG A 171 -27.38 8.79 -1.21
CA ARG A 171 -26.07 9.14 -0.66
C ARG A 171 -26.23 9.64 0.78
N LEU A 172 -25.52 9.01 1.70
CA LEU A 172 -25.49 9.38 3.12
C LEU A 172 -24.24 10.23 3.37
N ILE A 173 -24.43 11.38 4.02
CA ILE A 173 -23.38 12.38 4.24
C ILE A 173 -23.36 12.75 5.71
N ASP A 174 -22.16 12.72 6.33
CA ASP A 174 -21.89 13.28 7.66
C ASP A 174 -20.82 14.35 7.49
N SER A 175 -21.21 15.63 7.59
CA SER A 175 -20.32 16.77 7.43
C SER A 175 -20.20 17.54 8.72
N ARG A 176 -18.97 17.89 9.08
CA ARG A 176 -18.62 18.61 10.31
C ARG A 176 -17.60 19.67 10.02
N SER A 177 -17.63 20.75 10.76
CA SER A 177 -16.66 21.83 10.64
C SER A 177 -16.16 22.29 12.00
N VAL A 178 -14.95 22.84 12.02
CA VAL A 178 -14.34 23.48 13.17
C VAL A 178 -13.56 24.71 12.70
N HIS A 179 -13.66 25.80 13.45
CA HIS A 179 -12.85 26.99 13.23
C HIS A 179 -11.54 26.89 14.00
N VAL A 180 -10.43 27.29 13.39
CA VAL A 180 -9.10 27.34 13.99
C VAL A 180 -8.45 28.70 13.74
N ALA A 181 -7.78 29.23 14.74
CA ALA A 181 -7.09 30.53 14.66
C ALA A 181 -5.71 30.37 13.98
N ALA A 182 -5.69 29.86 12.74
CA ALA A 182 -4.48 29.61 11.97
C ALA A 182 -4.74 29.85 10.48
N PRO A 183 -3.74 30.27 9.69
CA PRO A 183 -3.89 30.43 8.25
C PRO A 183 -4.13 29.07 7.57
N PRO A 184 -4.74 29.04 6.36
CA PRO A 184 -5.12 27.80 5.69
C PRO A 184 -3.98 26.78 5.51
N SER A 185 -2.78 27.24 5.21
CA SER A 185 -1.60 26.37 5.07
C SER A 185 -1.23 25.65 6.37
N ALA A 186 -1.32 26.34 7.51
CA ALA A 186 -1.07 25.75 8.84
C ALA A 186 -2.22 24.83 9.25
N ALA A 187 -3.47 25.20 8.97
CA ALA A 187 -4.65 24.39 9.24
C ALA A 187 -4.67 23.10 8.42
N PHE A 188 -4.13 23.12 7.21
CA PHE A 188 -4.05 21.95 6.32
C PHE A 188 -2.87 21.01 6.65
N SER A 189 -1.83 21.50 7.32
CA SER A 189 -0.63 20.70 7.63
C SER A 189 -0.91 19.39 8.39
N PRO A 190 -1.75 19.34 9.45
CA PRO A 190 -2.14 18.09 10.09
C PRO A 190 -2.93 17.16 9.17
N ILE A 191 -3.80 17.70 8.30
CA ILE A 191 -4.57 16.92 7.33
C ILE A 191 -3.62 16.26 6.32
N GLN A 192 -2.61 16.99 5.85
CA GLN A 192 -1.61 16.46 4.95
C GLN A 192 -0.80 15.31 5.57
N ARG A 193 -0.65 15.24 6.89
CA ARG A 193 0.11 14.21 7.61
C ARG A 193 -0.73 13.06 8.17
N ILE A 194 -2.04 13.02 7.88
CA ILE A 194 -2.95 11.99 8.38
C ILE A 194 -2.53 10.58 7.93
N GLY A 195 -2.77 9.57 8.76
CA GLY A 195 -2.49 8.16 8.48
C GLY A 195 -1.04 7.73 8.76
N GLY A 196 -0.72 6.47 8.49
CA GLY A 196 0.59 5.88 8.74
C GLY A 196 1.02 5.99 10.21
N THR A 197 2.22 6.51 10.46
CA THR A 197 2.78 6.69 11.81
C THR A 197 2.09 7.80 12.62
N THR A 198 1.60 8.84 11.96
CA THR A 198 0.83 9.93 12.60
C THR A 198 -0.52 9.43 13.10
N GLY A 199 -1.12 8.45 12.39
CA GLY A 199 -2.43 7.92 12.70
C GLY A 199 -3.56 8.87 12.30
N TRP A 200 -4.74 8.66 12.89
CA TRP A 200 -6.00 9.32 12.53
C TRP A 200 -6.47 10.36 13.57
N TYR A 201 -5.55 10.87 14.37
CA TYR A 201 -5.74 11.87 15.43
C TYR A 201 -6.69 11.47 16.55
N TYR A 202 -7.51 10.45 16.38
CA TYR A 202 -8.42 9.95 17.41
C TYR A 202 -8.72 8.46 17.20
N GLY A 203 -8.79 7.70 18.31
CA GLY A 203 -9.26 6.32 18.29
C GLY A 203 -8.44 5.37 17.40
N ASN A 204 -7.12 5.52 17.32
CA ASN A 204 -6.27 4.69 16.46
C ASN A 204 -6.48 3.18 16.68
N TRP A 205 -6.88 2.77 17.89
CA TRP A 205 -7.20 1.38 18.19
C TRP A 205 -8.48 0.91 17.48
N VAL A 206 -9.48 1.79 17.32
CA VAL A 206 -10.74 1.50 16.58
C VAL A 206 -10.41 1.28 15.11
N TRP A 207 -9.57 2.13 14.53
CA TRP A 207 -9.10 1.98 13.14
C TRP A 207 -8.34 0.67 12.94
N LYS A 208 -7.47 0.29 13.90
CA LYS A 208 -6.77 -1.01 13.88
C LYS A 208 -7.73 -2.18 13.96
N LEU A 209 -8.72 -2.13 14.86
CA LEU A 209 -9.75 -3.15 15.00
C LEU A 209 -10.57 -3.27 13.71
N ARG A 210 -11.00 -2.15 13.15
CA ARG A 210 -11.74 -2.09 11.88
C ARG A 210 -10.90 -2.69 10.75
N GLY A 211 -9.61 -2.37 10.69
CA GLY A 211 -8.70 -2.95 9.71
C GLY A 211 -8.53 -4.46 9.87
N TRP A 212 -8.51 -4.96 11.10
CA TRP A 212 -8.46 -6.40 11.37
C TRP A 212 -9.74 -7.12 10.90
N ILE A 213 -10.92 -6.56 11.18
CA ILE A 213 -12.21 -7.07 10.69
C ILE A 213 -12.23 -7.07 9.15
N ASP A 214 -11.74 -6.00 8.51
CA ASP A 214 -11.65 -5.90 7.06
C ASP A 214 -10.78 -7.02 6.46
N LEU A 215 -9.67 -7.35 7.13
CA LEU A 215 -8.80 -8.45 6.71
C LEU A 215 -9.49 -9.81 6.77
N LEU A 216 -10.28 -10.06 7.83
CA LEU A 216 -11.08 -11.29 7.96
C LEU A 216 -12.11 -11.37 6.82
N ALA A 217 -12.69 -10.25 6.43
CA ALA A 217 -13.60 -10.15 5.29
C ALA A 217 -12.87 -10.24 3.93
N GLY A 218 -11.52 -10.35 3.92
CA GLY A 218 -10.69 -10.39 2.70
C GLY A 218 -10.48 -9.02 2.06
N GLY A 219 -10.55 -7.93 2.84
CA GLY A 219 -10.21 -6.58 2.45
C GLY A 219 -8.73 -6.24 2.65
N VAL A 220 -8.38 -4.96 2.53
CA VAL A 220 -6.99 -4.47 2.57
C VAL A 220 -6.46 -4.29 4.00
N GLY A 221 -7.34 -4.03 4.96
CA GLY A 221 -6.96 -3.67 6.33
C GLY A 221 -6.14 -2.37 6.39
N MET A 222 -5.50 -2.14 7.56
CA MET A 222 -4.65 -0.97 7.82
C MET A 222 -3.16 -1.23 7.49
N ARG A 223 -2.86 -2.14 6.56
CA ARG A 223 -1.49 -2.66 6.39
C ARG A 223 -0.63 -1.89 5.40
N ARG A 224 -1.23 -1.03 4.59
CA ARG A 224 -0.51 -0.35 3.51
C ARG A 224 0.36 0.78 4.01
N GLY A 225 -0.05 1.39 5.13
CA GLY A 225 0.65 2.54 5.68
C GLY A 225 0.63 3.73 4.72
N ARG A 226 1.68 4.53 4.76
CA ARG A 226 1.84 5.74 3.99
C ARG A 226 3.21 5.73 3.30
N ARG A 227 3.30 6.26 2.06
CA ARG A 227 4.55 6.31 1.28
C ARG A 227 5.53 7.33 1.85
N ASP A 228 5.07 8.55 2.09
CA ASP A 228 5.85 9.67 2.57
C ASP A 228 5.14 10.29 3.78
N SER A 229 5.86 10.61 4.86
CA SER A 229 5.29 11.16 6.10
C SER A 229 4.76 12.58 5.96
N GLU A 230 5.29 13.36 5.01
CA GLU A 230 4.98 14.79 4.83
C GLU A 230 4.20 15.07 3.54
N GLN A 231 4.42 14.31 2.48
CA GLN A 231 3.82 14.56 1.17
C GLN A 231 2.76 13.54 0.79
N LEU A 232 1.75 14.02 0.06
CA LEU A 232 0.71 13.20 -0.56
C LEU A 232 0.59 13.52 -2.03
N HIS A 233 0.27 12.51 -2.82
CA HIS A 233 -0.06 12.64 -4.23
C HIS A 233 -1.34 11.88 -4.54
N ALA A 234 -2.06 12.32 -5.55
CA ALA A 234 -3.19 11.55 -6.06
C ALA A 234 -2.73 10.14 -6.47
N GLY A 235 -3.48 9.13 -6.05
CA GLY A 235 -3.12 7.72 -6.24
C GLY A 235 -2.36 7.06 -5.09
N ASP A 236 -1.77 7.82 -4.15
CA ASP A 236 -1.07 7.26 -2.99
C ASP A 236 -2.03 6.42 -2.11
N THR A 237 -1.52 5.36 -1.53
CA THR A 237 -2.25 4.59 -0.52
C THR A 237 -1.99 5.15 0.87
N LEU A 238 -3.06 5.24 1.65
CA LEU A 238 -3.08 5.77 3.01
C LEU A 238 -3.83 4.79 3.92
N ASP A 239 -3.11 3.84 4.52
CA ASP A 239 -3.69 2.75 5.30
C ASP A 239 -4.73 1.95 4.48
N CYS A 240 -6.03 2.14 4.73
CA CYS A 240 -7.14 1.51 4.01
C CYS A 240 -7.80 2.43 2.97
N TRP A 241 -7.23 3.58 2.73
CA TRP A 241 -7.73 4.60 1.83
C TRP A 241 -6.80 4.80 0.64
N ARG A 242 -7.32 5.39 -0.42
CA ARG A 242 -6.56 5.91 -1.55
C ARG A 242 -6.83 7.39 -1.71
N VAL A 243 -5.78 8.16 -1.96
CA VAL A 243 -5.90 9.57 -2.29
C VAL A 243 -6.51 9.71 -3.68
N GLU A 244 -7.76 10.16 -3.76
CA GLU A 244 -8.48 10.39 -5.02
C GLU A 244 -8.18 11.77 -5.58
N ALA A 245 -8.15 12.79 -4.70
CA ALA A 245 -7.80 14.15 -5.06
C ALA A 245 -6.99 14.81 -3.94
N PHE A 246 -6.02 15.62 -4.32
CA PHE A 246 -5.15 16.36 -3.40
C PHE A 246 -4.81 17.72 -3.98
N GLU A 247 -5.28 18.77 -3.30
CA GLU A 247 -4.92 20.17 -3.56
C GLU A 247 -4.22 20.71 -2.30
N PRO A 248 -2.89 20.93 -2.35
CA PRO A 248 -2.13 21.40 -1.18
C PRO A 248 -2.73 22.66 -0.56
N GLY A 249 -2.91 22.64 0.75
CA GLY A 249 -3.48 23.77 1.52
C GLY A 249 -5.00 23.92 1.43
N ARG A 250 -5.70 23.11 0.64
CA ARG A 250 -7.13 23.30 0.37
C ARG A 250 -7.96 22.02 0.56
N THR A 251 -7.65 20.95 -0.18
CA THR A 251 -8.52 19.77 -0.24
C THR A 251 -7.74 18.47 -0.22
N LEU A 252 -8.21 17.52 0.57
CA LEU A 252 -7.80 16.11 0.52
C LEU A 252 -9.05 15.25 0.45
N ARG A 253 -9.16 14.43 -0.61
CA ARG A 253 -10.24 13.45 -0.78
C ARG A 253 -9.69 12.04 -0.83
N LEU A 254 -10.21 11.19 0.03
CA LEU A 254 -9.82 9.81 0.22
C LEU A 254 -10.96 8.88 -0.18
N ALA A 255 -10.69 7.90 -1.02
CA ALA A 255 -11.62 6.82 -1.37
C ALA A 255 -11.30 5.57 -0.53
N ALA A 256 -12.31 4.96 0.08
CA ALA A 256 -12.13 3.75 0.86
C ALA A 256 -11.87 2.54 -0.03
N GLU A 257 -10.82 1.79 0.27
CA GLU A 257 -10.49 0.51 -0.39
C GLU A 257 -10.79 -0.71 0.49
N MET A 258 -11.28 -0.48 1.70
CA MET A 258 -11.81 -1.55 2.55
C MET A 258 -13.09 -2.15 1.98
N LYS A 259 -13.40 -3.39 2.35
CA LYS A 259 -14.66 -4.02 1.96
C LYS A 259 -15.82 -3.41 2.72
N LEU A 260 -16.68 -2.75 1.95
CA LEU A 260 -17.89 -2.10 2.41
C LEU A 260 -19.08 -2.58 1.58
N PRO A 261 -20.28 -2.65 2.16
CA PRO A 261 -21.50 -2.87 1.38
C PRO A 261 -21.95 -1.55 0.71
N GLY A 262 -21.04 -0.96 -0.06
CA GLY A 262 -21.20 0.35 -0.68
C GLY A 262 -19.85 0.97 -1.03
N ARG A 263 -19.84 2.28 -1.25
CA ARG A 263 -18.64 3.10 -1.49
C ARG A 263 -18.57 4.18 -0.43
N ALA A 264 -17.35 4.47 0.05
CA ALA A 264 -17.14 5.51 1.05
C ALA A 264 -16.01 6.44 0.64
N TRP A 265 -16.18 7.72 0.97
CA TRP A 265 -15.15 8.74 0.83
C TRP A 265 -15.05 9.53 2.12
N LEU A 266 -13.85 10.02 2.38
CA LEU A 266 -13.56 10.97 3.44
C LEU A 266 -12.86 12.17 2.82
N GLU A 267 -13.46 13.35 2.98
CA GLU A 267 -13.01 14.60 2.39
C GLU A 267 -12.70 15.60 3.48
N PHE A 268 -11.59 16.31 3.32
CA PHE A 268 -11.19 17.42 4.14
C PHE A 268 -11.04 18.66 3.26
N GLU A 269 -11.67 19.74 3.66
CA GLU A 269 -11.57 21.05 3.02
C GLU A 269 -11.13 22.10 4.04
N VAL A 270 -10.24 22.99 3.62
CA VAL A 270 -9.83 24.15 4.42
C VAL A 270 -10.12 25.40 3.63
N THR A 271 -10.89 26.30 4.23
CA THR A 271 -11.22 27.60 3.65
C THR A 271 -10.79 28.71 4.61
N SER A 272 -10.35 29.85 4.04
CA SER A 272 -10.07 31.03 4.84
C SER A 272 -11.37 31.59 5.44
N ASP A 273 -11.33 31.99 6.70
CA ASP A 273 -12.46 32.58 7.40
C ASP A 273 -11.99 33.78 8.24
N ALA A 274 -12.92 34.60 8.73
CA ALA A 274 -12.61 35.78 9.52
C ALA A 274 -11.78 35.43 10.75
N GLY A 275 -10.51 35.82 10.75
CA GLY A 275 -9.57 35.57 11.85
C GLY A 275 -8.90 34.20 11.87
N GLY A 276 -9.05 33.38 10.81
CA GLY A 276 -8.40 32.06 10.76
C GLY A 276 -8.81 31.20 9.59
N SER A 277 -9.11 29.94 9.85
CA SER A 277 -9.57 28.98 8.84
C SER A 277 -10.70 28.10 9.36
N LEU A 278 -11.60 27.73 8.46
CA LEU A 278 -12.62 26.73 8.68
C LEU A 278 -12.15 25.40 8.10
N ILE A 279 -12.01 24.39 8.94
CA ILE A 279 -11.74 23.01 8.53
C ILE A 279 -13.07 22.28 8.46
N ARG A 280 -13.39 21.73 7.28
CA ARG A 280 -14.56 20.89 7.07
C ARG A 280 -14.13 19.45 6.82
N GLN A 281 -14.73 18.51 7.52
CA GLN A 281 -14.57 17.07 7.32
C GLN A 281 -15.90 16.49 6.90
N THR A 282 -15.93 15.80 5.74
CA THR A 282 -17.14 15.20 5.16
C THR A 282 -16.92 13.74 4.90
N ALA A 283 -17.69 12.88 5.56
CA ALA A 283 -17.78 11.47 5.25
C ALA A 283 -18.96 11.22 4.34
N ILE A 284 -18.71 10.55 3.23
CA ILE A 284 -19.71 10.26 2.18
C ILE A 284 -19.82 8.75 2.05
N PHE A 285 -21.03 8.22 2.03
CA PHE A 285 -21.29 6.80 1.83
C PHE A 285 -22.41 6.58 0.81
N ASP A 286 -22.14 5.82 -0.22
CA ASP A 286 -23.12 5.34 -1.20
C ASP A 286 -23.45 3.87 -0.88
N PRO A 287 -24.56 3.59 -0.17
CA PRO A 287 -24.93 2.23 0.22
C PRO A 287 -25.37 1.40 -0.98
N VAL A 288 -25.05 0.10 -0.97
CA VAL A 288 -25.58 -0.87 -1.92
C VAL A 288 -26.62 -1.74 -1.23
N GLY A 289 -27.87 -1.59 -1.62
CA GLY A 289 -29.01 -2.32 -1.09
C GLY A 289 -29.25 -2.09 0.42
N LEU A 290 -30.14 -2.91 1.00
CA LEU A 290 -30.49 -2.84 2.42
C LEU A 290 -29.29 -3.13 3.34
N GLY A 291 -28.38 -4.00 2.91
CA GLY A 291 -27.18 -4.32 3.69
C GLY A 291 -26.26 -3.09 3.87
N GLY A 292 -26.17 -2.23 2.85
CA GLY A 292 -25.44 -0.97 2.93
C GLY A 292 -26.06 0.01 3.90
N LEU A 293 -27.39 0.15 3.87
CA LEU A 293 -28.12 1.01 4.80
C LEU A 293 -27.98 0.50 6.25
N MET A 294 -28.17 -0.80 6.48
CA MET A 294 -27.98 -1.40 7.79
C MET A 294 -26.56 -1.17 8.33
N TYR A 295 -25.55 -1.39 7.48
CA TYR A 295 -24.15 -1.12 7.84
C TYR A 295 -23.96 0.32 8.31
N TRP A 296 -24.47 1.31 7.56
CA TRP A 296 -24.34 2.72 7.91
C TRP A 296 -24.92 3.00 9.32
N TYR A 297 -26.17 2.60 9.59
CA TYR A 297 -26.81 2.87 10.87
C TYR A 297 -26.15 2.14 12.04
N LEU A 298 -25.62 0.92 11.84
CA LEU A 298 -24.88 0.18 12.85
C LEU A 298 -23.54 0.84 13.21
N VAL A 299 -22.87 1.41 12.21
CA VAL A 299 -21.54 2.01 12.38
C VAL A 299 -21.65 3.50 12.74
N TYR A 300 -22.81 4.12 12.53
CA TYR A 300 -23.04 5.55 12.74
C TYR A 300 -22.67 6.07 14.14
N PRO A 301 -22.98 5.40 15.26
CA PRO A 301 -22.55 5.84 16.59
C PRO A 301 -21.02 5.93 16.73
N PHE A 302 -20.31 4.99 16.14
CA PHE A 302 -18.84 4.97 16.12
C PHE A 302 -18.30 6.09 15.21
N HIS A 303 -18.94 6.34 14.07
CA HIS A 303 -18.62 7.48 13.20
C HIS A 303 -18.80 8.81 13.93
N GLN A 304 -19.88 8.97 14.71
CA GLN A 304 -20.13 10.18 15.48
C GLN A 304 -18.96 10.50 16.42
N LEU A 305 -18.51 9.53 17.21
CA LEU A 305 -17.40 9.69 18.15
C LEU A 305 -16.06 9.80 17.44
N GLY A 306 -15.80 8.92 16.46
CA GLY A 306 -14.54 8.84 15.74
C GLY A 306 -14.25 10.10 14.93
N PHE A 307 -15.21 10.55 14.12
CA PHE A 307 -15.03 11.71 13.25
C PHE A 307 -15.03 13.04 14.02
N ALA A 308 -15.87 13.16 15.07
CA ALA A 308 -15.80 14.33 15.93
C ALA A 308 -14.48 14.39 16.72
N GLY A 309 -13.96 13.24 17.15
CA GLY A 309 -12.67 13.16 17.82
C GLY A 309 -11.52 13.48 16.86
N MET A 310 -11.56 12.93 15.62
CA MET A 310 -10.58 13.21 14.58
C MET A 310 -10.50 14.69 14.24
N LEU A 311 -11.64 15.35 14.01
CA LEU A 311 -11.69 16.77 13.68
C LEU A 311 -11.14 17.64 14.82
N ARG A 312 -11.49 17.32 16.08
CA ARG A 312 -10.92 18.00 17.26
C ARG A 312 -9.41 17.75 17.38
N GLY A 313 -8.94 16.54 17.10
CA GLY A 313 -7.51 16.22 17.11
C GLY A 313 -6.73 16.97 16.04
N ILE A 314 -7.30 17.14 14.84
CA ILE A 314 -6.72 17.94 13.76
C ILE A 314 -6.66 19.42 14.18
N ALA A 315 -7.75 19.98 14.74
CA ALA A 315 -7.79 21.35 15.23
C ALA A 315 -6.72 21.59 16.31
N HIS A 316 -6.63 20.70 17.29
CA HIS A 316 -5.61 20.77 18.34
C HIS A 316 -4.19 20.70 17.77
N ALA A 317 -3.93 19.82 16.80
CA ALA A 317 -2.63 19.71 16.15
C ALA A 317 -2.28 20.95 15.29
N THR A 318 -3.29 21.66 14.79
CA THR A 318 -3.13 22.94 14.09
C THR A 318 -2.69 24.04 15.06
N GLU A 319 -3.35 24.15 16.21
CA GLU A 319 -3.09 25.19 17.21
C GLU A 319 -1.83 24.93 18.04
N HIS A 320 -1.46 23.65 18.17
CA HIS A 320 -0.27 23.19 18.91
C HIS A 320 0.66 22.38 18.00
N PRO A 321 1.31 23.02 16.99
CA PRO A 321 2.22 22.30 16.11
C PRO A 321 3.37 21.75 16.92
N LEU A 322 3.61 20.42 16.81
CA LEU A 322 4.75 19.76 17.42
C LEU A 322 6.03 20.48 17.00
N ARG A 323 6.72 21.13 17.98
CA ARG A 323 8.03 21.74 17.74
C ARG A 323 8.93 20.69 17.12
N ARG A 324 9.34 20.89 15.86
CA ARG A 324 10.37 20.08 15.21
C ARG A 324 11.59 20.08 16.11
N LYS A 325 11.96 18.95 16.69
CA LYS A 325 13.32 18.75 17.13
C LYS A 325 14.18 18.71 15.83
N CYS A 326 14.72 19.84 15.44
CA CYS A 326 15.82 19.89 14.50
C CYS A 326 16.91 18.98 15.04
N ARG A 327 17.04 17.78 14.51
CA ARG A 327 18.29 17.04 14.57
C ARG A 327 19.27 17.71 13.59
N SER A 328 19.77 18.87 13.99
CA SER A 328 21.04 19.37 13.50
C SER A 328 22.15 18.48 14.04
N GLY A 329 22.69 17.64 13.20
CA GLY A 329 23.73 16.71 13.58
C GLY A 329 24.36 16.01 12.40
N ILE A 330 24.66 16.77 11.34
CA ILE A 330 25.74 16.36 10.43
C ILE A 330 27.01 16.91 11.07
N ARG A 331 27.76 16.07 11.75
CA ARG A 331 29.19 16.27 11.96
C ARG A 331 29.90 15.52 10.84
N TYR A 332 30.73 16.25 10.11
CA TYR A 332 31.67 15.77 9.11
C TYR A 332 32.57 14.66 9.63
#